data_3332bde7a94d472b78c3061715a84db9
#
_entry.id   3332bde7a94d472b78c3061715a84db9
#
_cell.length_a   1.000
_cell.length_b   1.000
_cell.length_c   1.000
_cell.angle_alpha   90.00
_cell.angle_beta   90.00
_cell.angle_gamma   90.00
#
_symmetry.space_group_name_H-M   'P 1'
#
loop_
_entity.id
_entity.type
_entity.pdbx_description
1 polymer ?
#
loop_
_entity_poly.entity_id
_entity_poly.type
_entity_poly.pdbx_seq_one_letter_code
_entity_poly.pdbx_strand_id
1 'polypeptide(L)'
;MITKPTIDRIMEATDIVEVIGEFVQLKKRGANYVGLSPFANERTPSFTVSPAKGIFKDFSSGKGGSVVTFLMELEKFSYPEALKWLAKKYGIEVEETVEAVENREEENHRESLMIVTGYAAKFFHEALLETEEGKSIGLSYFKERGFTNDTITKFELGYSPDQWEAFTGRALQDGYLQEFLEESGLSVKRDNGSLYDRYRGRVMFPIHSFTGRVIAFGGRTLKSDKNVPKYVNSPESEIYHKSNVLYGLYFAKKAIREEDNCFLVEGYADVLSVHQAGIENVVASSGTSLTVEQIRLIGRFTKNITILYDGDAAGIKASLRGLDMILEEGLNVKVVLFPDGHDPDSYVRNFGTAGFKKHIEDNKKDFILYKTDILLKEAGNDPIKKADVIREIVESVAKIPDSIKASVFIKECSYLLQIDERALLSELNKMRLAKAKKDSQQMISRQVPV
;
A
#
# COMPACT_ATOMS: atom_id res chain seq x y z
N MET A 1 -2.18 -22.83 -24.16
CA MET A 1 -2.85 -23.14 -22.87
C MET A 1 -1.89 -23.94 -22.00
N ILE A 2 -1.98 -23.81 -20.68
CA ILE A 2 -1.22 -24.67 -19.76
C ILE A 2 -1.75 -26.10 -19.91
N THR A 3 -0.85 -27.09 -20.00
CA THR A 3 -1.24 -28.49 -20.21
C THR A 3 -2.01 -29.03 -19.00
N LYS A 4 -2.95 -29.94 -19.21
CA LYS A 4 -3.74 -30.54 -18.13
C LYS A 4 -2.87 -31.23 -17.07
N PRO A 5 -1.81 -31.98 -17.40
CA PRO A 5 -0.90 -32.53 -16.39
C PRO A 5 -0.19 -31.47 -15.55
N THR A 6 0.16 -30.33 -16.14
CA THR A 6 0.77 -29.22 -15.40
C THR A 6 -0.25 -28.57 -14.44
N ILE A 7 -1.51 -28.39 -14.89
CA ILE A 7 -2.59 -27.88 -14.02
C ILE A 7 -2.80 -28.82 -12.82
N ASP A 8 -2.86 -30.12 -13.06
CA ASP A 8 -3.06 -31.12 -12.00
C ASP A 8 -1.90 -31.08 -10.99
N ARG A 9 -0.64 -31.02 -11.45
CA ARG A 9 0.55 -30.87 -10.58
C ARG A 9 0.49 -29.58 -9.73
N ILE A 10 0.08 -28.46 -10.34
CA ILE A 10 -0.06 -27.19 -9.62
C ILE A 10 -1.12 -27.30 -8.54
N MET A 11 -2.28 -27.85 -8.87
CA MET A 11 -3.40 -28.00 -7.93
C MET A 11 -3.09 -28.95 -6.78
N GLU A 12 -2.40 -30.07 -7.05
CA GLU A 12 -1.96 -31.02 -6.03
C GLU A 12 -0.92 -30.44 -5.06
N ALA A 13 0.01 -29.62 -5.56
CA ALA A 13 1.03 -28.97 -4.75
C ALA A 13 0.50 -27.78 -3.92
N THR A 14 -0.69 -27.25 -4.27
CA THR A 14 -1.18 -26.00 -3.69
C THR A 14 -1.91 -26.23 -2.38
N ASP A 15 -1.40 -25.65 -1.28
CA ASP A 15 -2.13 -25.52 -0.02
C ASP A 15 -2.96 -24.22 -0.03
N ILE A 16 -4.29 -24.38 -0.05
CA ILE A 16 -5.23 -23.26 -0.08
C ILE A 16 -5.11 -22.36 1.15
N VAL A 17 -4.78 -22.90 2.32
CA VAL A 17 -4.63 -22.12 3.56
C VAL A 17 -3.35 -21.29 3.51
N GLU A 18 -2.26 -21.89 3.02
CA GLU A 18 -1.00 -21.19 2.82
C GLU A 18 -1.19 -20.02 1.84
N VAL A 19 -1.74 -20.31 0.65
CA VAL A 19 -1.93 -19.28 -0.38
C VAL A 19 -2.86 -18.18 0.10
N ILE A 20 -4.07 -18.51 0.55
CA ILE A 20 -5.04 -17.50 1.01
C ILE A 20 -4.51 -16.78 2.25
N GLY A 21 -3.77 -17.47 3.10
CA GLY A 21 -3.12 -16.89 4.25
C GLY A 21 -2.10 -15.79 3.90
N GLU A 22 -1.57 -15.70 2.68
CA GLU A 22 -0.76 -14.56 2.24
C GLU A 22 -1.55 -13.27 2.03
N PHE A 23 -2.85 -13.39 1.82
CA PHE A 23 -3.75 -12.28 1.48
C PHE A 23 -4.69 -11.89 2.62
N VAL A 24 -5.03 -12.84 3.49
CA VAL A 24 -6.02 -12.69 4.54
C VAL A 24 -5.49 -13.24 5.85
N GLN A 25 -5.65 -12.52 6.94
CA GLN A 25 -5.34 -13.03 8.27
C GLN A 25 -6.34 -14.13 8.65
N LEU A 26 -5.91 -15.38 8.56
CA LEU A 26 -6.73 -16.54 8.87
C LEU A 26 -6.53 -17.01 10.31
N LYS A 27 -7.64 -17.31 11.01
CA LYS A 27 -7.64 -17.94 12.34
C LYS A 27 -8.31 -19.31 12.28
N LYS A 28 -7.68 -20.33 12.84
CA LYS A 28 -8.23 -21.69 12.87
C LYS A 28 -9.52 -21.73 13.71
N ARG A 29 -10.57 -22.32 13.14
CA ARG A 29 -11.87 -22.53 13.81
C ARG A 29 -12.38 -23.93 13.48
N GLY A 30 -12.10 -24.87 14.37
CA GLY A 30 -12.38 -26.30 14.15
C GLY A 30 -11.55 -26.85 12.98
N ALA A 31 -12.20 -27.48 12.00
CA ALA A 31 -11.57 -28.03 10.79
C ALA A 31 -11.32 -26.98 9.69
N ASN A 32 -11.83 -25.76 9.86
CA ASN A 32 -11.75 -24.68 8.88
C ASN A 32 -10.92 -23.50 9.42
N TYR A 33 -10.65 -22.53 8.53
CA TYR A 33 -10.05 -21.25 8.88
C TYR A 33 -11.02 -20.12 8.55
N VAL A 34 -11.02 -19.07 9.36
CA VAL A 34 -11.89 -17.90 9.18
C VAL A 34 -11.08 -16.62 9.21
N GLY A 35 -11.54 -15.62 8.44
CA GLY A 35 -10.93 -14.29 8.37
C GLY A 35 -11.98 -13.23 7.97
N LEU A 36 -11.55 -11.97 7.94
CA LEU A 36 -12.36 -10.91 7.34
C LEU A 36 -12.36 -11.06 5.82
N SER A 37 -13.49 -10.72 5.18
CA SER A 37 -13.61 -10.76 3.73
C SER A 37 -12.60 -9.83 3.05
N PRO A 38 -11.82 -10.32 2.08
CA PRO A 38 -11.00 -9.47 1.24
C PRO A 38 -11.82 -8.80 0.11
N PHE A 39 -13.09 -9.19 -0.07
CA PHE A 39 -13.96 -8.75 -1.16
C PHE A 39 -15.02 -7.74 -0.71
N ALA A 40 -15.29 -7.65 0.59
CA ALA A 40 -16.29 -6.77 1.16
C ALA A 40 -15.78 -6.11 2.44
N ASN A 41 -16.32 -4.93 2.73
CA ASN A 41 -16.00 -4.25 3.97
C ASN A 41 -16.86 -4.83 5.11
N GLU A 42 -16.22 -5.52 6.07
CA GLU A 42 -16.91 -6.13 7.20
C GLU A 42 -16.07 -6.02 8.49
N ARG A 43 -16.73 -6.13 9.62
CA ARG A 43 -16.10 -6.10 10.96
C ARG A 43 -16.10 -7.46 11.65
N THR A 44 -16.92 -8.37 11.15
CA THR A 44 -17.07 -9.72 11.70
C THR A 44 -16.58 -10.71 10.66
N PRO A 45 -15.72 -11.66 11.01
CA PRO A 45 -15.19 -12.63 10.05
C PRO A 45 -16.32 -13.46 9.40
N SER A 46 -16.47 -13.32 8.07
CA SER A 46 -17.40 -14.10 7.26
C SER A 46 -16.70 -14.92 6.15
N PHE A 47 -15.42 -14.71 5.97
CA PHE A 47 -14.61 -15.44 5.01
C PHE A 47 -14.12 -16.77 5.62
N THR A 48 -14.43 -17.90 4.97
CA THR A 48 -14.11 -19.23 5.46
C THR A 48 -13.30 -20.01 4.44
N VAL A 49 -12.22 -20.68 4.87
CA VAL A 49 -11.41 -21.57 4.07
C VAL A 49 -11.53 -22.99 4.63
N SER A 50 -11.85 -23.94 3.76
CA SER A 50 -11.94 -25.36 4.10
C SER A 50 -10.77 -26.14 3.46
N PRO A 51 -9.72 -26.49 4.20
CA PRO A 51 -8.59 -27.24 3.65
C PRO A 51 -9.01 -28.60 3.10
N ALA A 52 -9.88 -29.32 3.83
CA ALA A 52 -10.33 -30.65 3.43
C ALA A 52 -11.11 -30.67 2.10
N LYS A 53 -11.72 -29.53 1.73
CA LYS A 53 -12.47 -29.40 0.45
C LYS A 53 -11.67 -28.64 -0.61
N GLY A 54 -10.54 -28.03 -0.26
CA GLY A 54 -9.75 -27.19 -1.16
C GLY A 54 -10.50 -25.93 -1.66
N ILE A 55 -11.46 -25.40 -0.87
CA ILE A 55 -12.29 -24.28 -1.27
C ILE A 55 -12.36 -23.17 -0.21
N PHE A 56 -12.64 -21.97 -0.68
CA PHE A 56 -13.07 -20.87 0.18
C PHE A 56 -14.55 -20.54 -0.05
N LYS A 57 -15.18 -19.91 0.92
CA LYS A 57 -16.50 -19.28 0.84
C LYS A 57 -16.49 -17.95 1.59
N ASP A 58 -16.86 -16.89 0.92
CA ASP A 58 -17.12 -15.59 1.51
C ASP A 58 -18.64 -15.35 1.59
N PHE A 59 -19.15 -15.28 2.81
CA PHE A 59 -20.59 -15.14 3.04
C PHE A 59 -21.05 -13.69 2.89
N SER A 60 -20.15 -12.69 2.99
CA SER A 60 -20.50 -11.29 2.83
C SER A 60 -20.65 -10.87 1.38
N SER A 61 -19.78 -11.32 0.48
CA SER A 61 -19.84 -11.03 -0.94
C SER A 61 -20.54 -12.11 -1.78
N GLY A 62 -20.82 -13.29 -1.19
CA GLY A 62 -21.36 -14.45 -1.89
C GLY A 62 -20.33 -15.23 -2.72
N LYS A 63 -19.09 -14.75 -2.83
CA LYS A 63 -18.01 -15.38 -3.61
C LYS A 63 -17.55 -16.69 -2.99
N GLY A 64 -17.04 -17.61 -3.82
CA GLY A 64 -16.47 -18.87 -3.36
C GLY A 64 -15.88 -19.67 -4.51
N GLY A 65 -15.00 -20.63 -4.19
CA GLY A 65 -14.34 -21.44 -5.20
C GLY A 65 -12.99 -22.00 -4.72
N SER A 66 -12.18 -22.42 -5.69
CA SER A 66 -10.82 -22.88 -5.45
C SER A 66 -9.83 -21.74 -5.17
N VAL A 67 -8.59 -22.09 -4.85
CA VAL A 67 -7.49 -21.12 -4.74
C VAL A 67 -7.28 -20.30 -6.02
N VAL A 68 -7.45 -20.90 -7.18
CA VAL A 68 -7.37 -20.23 -8.48
C VAL A 68 -8.48 -19.19 -8.60
N THR A 69 -9.72 -19.55 -8.26
CA THR A 69 -10.85 -18.62 -8.25
C THR A 69 -10.59 -17.45 -7.29
N PHE A 70 -9.98 -17.73 -6.13
CA PHE A 70 -9.62 -16.70 -5.16
C PHE A 70 -8.65 -15.67 -5.75
N LEU A 71 -7.58 -16.13 -6.41
CA LEU A 71 -6.60 -15.26 -7.06
C LEU A 71 -7.22 -14.45 -8.21
N MET A 72 -8.06 -15.09 -9.03
CA MET A 72 -8.80 -14.41 -10.11
C MET A 72 -9.69 -13.29 -9.57
N GLU A 73 -10.42 -13.53 -8.49
CA GLU A 73 -11.35 -12.56 -7.91
C GLU A 73 -10.65 -11.42 -7.18
N LEU A 74 -9.55 -11.71 -6.47
CA LEU A 74 -8.83 -10.74 -5.66
C LEU A 74 -7.87 -9.89 -6.46
N GLU A 75 -7.01 -10.55 -7.27
CA GLU A 75 -5.93 -9.90 -8.03
C GLU A 75 -6.33 -9.58 -9.47
N LYS A 76 -7.57 -9.93 -9.84
CA LYS A 76 -8.06 -9.81 -11.22
C LYS A 76 -7.22 -10.58 -12.23
N PHE A 77 -6.59 -11.67 -11.76
CA PHE A 77 -5.87 -12.57 -12.65
C PHE A 77 -6.84 -13.29 -13.59
N SER A 78 -6.38 -13.53 -14.80
CA SER A 78 -6.94 -14.57 -15.64
C SER A 78 -6.63 -15.96 -15.08
N TYR A 79 -7.34 -16.97 -15.52
CA TYR A 79 -7.10 -18.36 -15.11
C TYR A 79 -5.65 -18.81 -15.37
N PRO A 80 -5.03 -18.56 -16.55
CA PRO A 80 -3.63 -18.88 -16.77
C PRO A 80 -2.66 -18.09 -15.89
N GLU A 81 -2.93 -16.82 -15.60
CA GLU A 81 -2.09 -16.01 -14.71
C GLU A 81 -2.08 -16.57 -13.29
N ALA A 82 -3.26 -16.92 -12.77
CA ALA A 82 -3.38 -17.53 -11.44
C ALA A 82 -2.61 -18.85 -11.36
N LEU A 83 -2.68 -19.70 -12.39
CA LEU A 83 -1.92 -20.94 -12.46
C LEU A 83 -0.40 -20.70 -12.58
N LYS A 84 0.04 -19.75 -13.39
CA LYS A 84 1.47 -19.38 -13.50
C LYS A 84 2.02 -18.84 -12.18
N TRP A 85 1.22 -18.05 -11.48
CA TRP A 85 1.60 -17.55 -10.17
C TRP A 85 1.77 -18.68 -9.14
N LEU A 86 0.81 -19.62 -9.09
CA LEU A 86 0.91 -20.80 -8.23
C LEU A 86 2.11 -21.69 -8.60
N ALA A 87 2.32 -21.93 -9.91
CA ALA A 87 3.46 -22.68 -10.40
C ALA A 87 4.79 -22.06 -9.94
N LYS A 88 4.94 -20.75 -10.09
CA LYS A 88 6.13 -20.02 -9.63
C LYS A 88 6.33 -20.16 -8.11
N LYS A 89 5.24 -20.06 -7.32
CA LYS A 89 5.28 -20.18 -5.87
C LYS A 89 5.78 -21.57 -5.41
N TYR A 90 5.33 -22.62 -6.10
CA TYR A 90 5.66 -24.00 -5.76
C TYR A 90 6.81 -24.60 -6.58
N GLY A 91 7.52 -23.77 -7.39
CA GLY A 91 8.66 -24.21 -8.19
C GLY A 91 8.32 -25.21 -9.29
N ILE A 92 7.10 -25.14 -9.85
CA ILE A 92 6.61 -26.04 -10.90
C ILE A 92 6.86 -25.42 -12.26
N GLU A 93 7.54 -26.14 -13.15
CA GLU A 93 7.73 -25.74 -14.54
C GLU A 93 6.41 -25.83 -15.32
N VAL A 94 6.06 -24.77 -16.05
CA VAL A 94 4.80 -24.67 -16.80
C VAL A 94 4.98 -25.08 -18.25
N GLU A 95 4.35 -26.19 -18.62
CA GLU A 95 4.26 -26.64 -20.02
C GLU A 95 3.01 -26.06 -20.68
N GLU A 96 3.17 -25.38 -21.82
CA GLU A 96 2.07 -24.76 -22.56
C GLU A 96 1.82 -25.45 -23.91
N THR A 97 0.53 -25.63 -24.28
CA THR A 97 0.12 -26.08 -25.62
C THR A 97 -0.16 -24.87 -26.53
N VAL A 98 0.21 -25.01 -27.80
CA VAL A 98 -0.01 -24.00 -28.84
C VAL A 98 -1.42 -24.16 -29.43
N GLU A 99 -2.49 -23.80 -28.70
CA GLU A 99 -3.83 -23.72 -29.32
C GLU A 99 -4.74 -22.65 -28.71
N ALA A 100 -5.34 -21.90 -29.66
CA ALA A 100 -6.56 -21.10 -29.65
C ALA A 100 -6.58 -19.75 -28.93
N VAL A 101 -6.34 -18.78 -29.73
CA VAL A 101 -6.62 -17.33 -29.60
C VAL A 101 -7.98 -17.03 -30.17
N GLU A 102 -9.06 -16.93 -29.43
CA GLU A 102 -10.27 -16.29 -29.97
C GLU A 102 -11.29 -15.71 -28.98
N ASN A 103 -10.98 -15.57 -27.64
CA ASN A 103 -11.93 -14.86 -26.76
C ASN A 103 -11.24 -14.10 -25.60
N ARG A 104 -10.14 -13.38 -25.86
CA ARG A 104 -9.29 -12.81 -24.79
C ARG A 104 -8.78 -11.41 -25.07
N GLU A 105 -9.52 -10.53 -25.71
CA GLU A 105 -8.99 -9.19 -25.97
C GLU A 105 -8.68 -8.41 -24.69
N GLU A 106 -9.56 -8.41 -23.71
CA GLU A 106 -9.33 -7.73 -22.43
C GLU A 106 -8.26 -8.42 -21.56
N GLU A 107 -8.27 -9.75 -21.44
CA GLU A 107 -7.25 -10.50 -20.71
C GLU A 107 -5.86 -10.33 -21.32
N ASN A 108 -5.78 -10.34 -22.66
CA ASN A 108 -4.54 -10.11 -23.39
C ASN A 108 -4.01 -8.67 -23.21
N HIS A 109 -4.90 -7.68 -23.16
CA HIS A 109 -4.55 -6.29 -22.97
C HIS A 109 -3.85 -6.06 -21.62
N ARG A 110 -4.47 -6.51 -20.54
CA ARG A 110 -3.90 -6.42 -19.19
C ARG A 110 -2.57 -7.18 -19.06
N GLU A 111 -2.48 -8.39 -19.63
CA GLU A 111 -1.24 -9.16 -19.63
C GLU A 111 -0.14 -8.44 -20.42
N SER A 112 -0.49 -7.81 -21.56
CA SER A 112 0.45 -7.02 -22.36
C SER A 112 1.02 -5.83 -21.56
N LEU A 113 0.18 -5.13 -20.78
CA LEU A 113 0.62 -4.08 -19.87
C LEU A 113 1.57 -4.63 -18.80
N MET A 114 1.27 -5.80 -18.22
CA MET A 114 2.14 -6.46 -17.24
C MET A 114 3.48 -6.90 -17.84
N ILE A 115 3.48 -7.38 -19.08
CA ILE A 115 4.69 -7.79 -19.79
C ILE A 115 5.58 -6.57 -20.06
N VAL A 116 5.01 -5.48 -20.57
CA VAL A 116 5.80 -4.28 -20.88
C VAL A 116 6.35 -3.59 -19.63
N THR A 117 5.61 -3.56 -18.53
CA THR A 117 6.12 -3.02 -17.26
C THR A 117 7.21 -3.91 -16.66
N GLY A 118 7.07 -5.24 -16.76
CA GLY A 118 8.13 -6.17 -16.36
C GLY A 118 9.40 -6.03 -17.19
N TYR A 119 9.26 -5.84 -18.50
CA TYR A 119 10.38 -5.56 -19.40
C TYR A 119 11.06 -4.23 -19.03
N ALA A 120 10.28 -3.18 -18.75
CA ALA A 120 10.81 -1.89 -18.32
C ALA A 120 11.57 -1.98 -16.99
N ALA A 121 11.07 -2.75 -16.02
CA ALA A 121 11.78 -2.98 -14.75
C ALA A 121 13.15 -3.59 -14.99
N LYS A 122 13.22 -4.63 -15.82
CA LYS A 122 14.49 -5.27 -16.19
C LYS A 122 15.42 -4.29 -16.90
N PHE A 123 14.92 -3.55 -17.90
CA PHE A 123 15.71 -2.55 -18.64
C PHE A 123 16.31 -1.49 -17.70
N PHE A 124 15.53 -0.89 -16.82
CA PHE A 124 16.02 0.13 -15.90
C PHE A 124 16.98 -0.43 -14.86
N HIS A 125 16.80 -1.66 -14.40
CA HIS A 125 17.71 -2.33 -13.48
C HIS A 125 19.06 -2.64 -14.15
N GLU A 126 19.03 -3.19 -15.36
CA GLU A 126 20.23 -3.42 -16.16
C GLU A 126 20.93 -2.10 -16.50
N ALA A 127 20.19 -1.05 -16.89
CA ALA A 127 20.75 0.27 -17.14
C ALA A 127 21.48 0.83 -15.90
N LEU A 128 20.94 0.63 -14.70
CA LEU A 128 21.56 1.03 -13.44
C LEU A 128 22.90 0.30 -13.19
N LEU A 129 22.94 -1.01 -13.44
CA LEU A 129 24.05 -1.87 -13.01
C LEU A 129 25.13 -2.05 -14.08
N GLU A 130 24.78 -1.90 -15.37
CA GLU A 130 25.67 -2.28 -16.47
C GLU A 130 26.21 -1.08 -17.26
N THR A 131 25.41 0.01 -17.38
CA THR A 131 25.86 1.19 -18.14
C THR A 131 26.77 2.12 -17.33
N GLU A 132 27.67 2.84 -18.00
CA GLU A 132 28.55 3.83 -17.36
C GLU A 132 27.74 4.98 -16.74
N GLU A 133 26.70 5.47 -17.43
CA GLU A 133 25.80 6.51 -16.92
C GLU A 133 25.01 6.02 -15.70
N GLY A 134 24.46 4.80 -15.77
CA GLY A 134 23.74 4.18 -14.65
C GLY A 134 24.61 4.02 -13.41
N LYS A 135 25.87 3.56 -13.59
CA LYS A 135 26.82 3.40 -12.47
C LYS A 135 27.26 4.73 -11.89
N SER A 136 27.63 5.68 -12.73
CA SER A 136 28.20 6.96 -12.28
C SER A 136 27.14 7.91 -11.68
N ILE A 137 25.89 7.83 -12.11
CA ILE A 137 24.81 8.69 -11.66
C ILE A 137 23.82 7.94 -10.77
N GLY A 138 23.15 6.93 -11.30
CA GLY A 138 22.06 6.23 -10.62
C GLY A 138 22.54 5.41 -9.42
N LEU A 139 23.54 4.55 -9.64
CA LEU A 139 24.07 3.69 -8.58
C LEU A 139 24.80 4.52 -7.52
N SER A 140 25.57 5.54 -7.91
CA SER A 140 26.21 6.48 -6.97
C SER A 140 25.19 7.13 -6.07
N TYR A 141 24.06 7.62 -6.62
CA TYR A 141 22.98 8.17 -5.82
C TYR A 141 22.46 7.20 -4.76
N PHE A 142 22.21 5.94 -5.12
CA PHE A 142 21.73 4.94 -4.15
C PHE A 142 22.81 4.61 -3.11
N LYS A 143 24.08 4.54 -3.52
CA LYS A 143 25.22 4.30 -2.61
C LYS A 143 25.47 5.46 -1.64
N GLU A 144 25.41 6.69 -2.11
CA GLU A 144 25.51 7.89 -1.26
C GLU A 144 24.41 7.97 -0.23
N ARG A 145 23.22 7.41 -0.55
CA ARG A 145 22.12 7.25 0.41
C ARG A 145 22.28 6.03 1.34
N GLY A 146 23.34 5.26 1.18
CA GLY A 146 23.64 4.12 2.04
C GLY A 146 22.92 2.82 1.65
N PHE A 147 22.27 2.74 0.47
CA PHE A 147 21.60 1.51 0.06
C PHE A 147 22.60 0.43 -0.35
N THR A 148 22.40 -0.78 0.18
CA THR A 148 23.21 -1.96 -0.14
C THR A 148 22.85 -2.54 -1.50
N ASN A 149 23.73 -3.39 -2.06
CA ASN A 149 23.41 -4.11 -3.29
C ASN A 149 22.17 -5.01 -3.10
N ASP A 150 22.04 -5.64 -1.95
CA ASP A 150 20.90 -6.52 -1.64
C ASP A 150 19.58 -5.74 -1.69
N THR A 151 19.54 -4.53 -1.12
CA THR A 151 18.36 -3.65 -1.19
C THR A 151 18.07 -3.23 -2.63
N ILE A 152 19.10 -2.83 -3.38
CA ILE A 152 18.97 -2.41 -4.80
C ILE A 152 18.40 -3.57 -5.63
N THR A 153 18.89 -4.78 -5.44
CA THR A 153 18.43 -5.98 -6.16
C THR A 153 17.06 -6.42 -5.68
N LYS A 154 16.83 -6.47 -4.36
CA LYS A 154 15.55 -6.90 -3.77
C LYS A 154 14.37 -6.06 -4.25
N PHE A 155 14.57 -4.74 -4.33
CA PHE A 155 13.53 -3.80 -4.78
C PHE A 155 13.60 -3.48 -6.28
N GLU A 156 14.47 -4.16 -7.03
CA GLU A 156 14.64 -4.00 -8.48
C GLU A 156 14.87 -2.53 -8.89
N LEU A 157 15.60 -1.76 -8.03
CA LEU A 157 15.84 -0.34 -8.29
C LEU A 157 16.55 -0.15 -9.63
N GLY A 158 16.25 0.94 -10.33
CA GLY A 158 16.72 1.16 -11.68
C GLY A 158 17.19 2.58 -11.96
N TYR A 159 17.63 2.78 -13.18
CA TYR A 159 17.97 4.08 -13.74
C TYR A 159 17.43 4.20 -15.17
N SER A 160 16.75 5.28 -15.47
CA SER A 160 16.34 5.63 -16.84
C SER A 160 17.36 6.61 -17.41
N PRO A 161 18.07 6.26 -18.48
CA PRO A 161 19.11 7.11 -19.10
C PRO A 161 18.58 8.49 -19.50
N ASP A 162 19.46 9.52 -19.52
CA ASP A 162 19.06 10.89 -19.90
C ASP A 162 19.04 11.06 -21.43
N GLN A 163 18.38 10.13 -22.11
CA GLN A 163 18.13 10.12 -23.55
C GLN A 163 16.64 10.14 -23.83
N TRP A 164 16.25 10.72 -24.99
CA TRP A 164 14.84 10.88 -25.29
C TRP A 164 14.10 9.57 -25.55
N GLU A 165 14.75 8.56 -26.06
CA GLU A 165 14.14 7.34 -26.58
C GLU A 165 14.97 6.08 -26.23
N ALA A 166 15.76 6.13 -25.12
CA ALA A 166 16.59 5.00 -24.72
C ALA A 166 15.78 3.73 -24.45
N PHE A 167 14.73 3.84 -23.64
CA PHE A 167 13.82 2.75 -23.35
C PHE A 167 12.85 2.53 -24.51
N THR A 168 12.14 3.58 -24.93
CA THR A 168 11.12 3.50 -25.98
C THR A 168 11.64 2.93 -27.28
N GLY A 169 12.81 3.41 -27.75
CA GLY A 169 13.46 2.91 -28.98
C GLY A 169 13.83 1.45 -28.87
N ARG A 170 14.38 1.03 -27.73
CA ARG A 170 14.74 -0.38 -27.49
C ARG A 170 13.49 -1.28 -27.40
N ALA A 171 12.45 -0.85 -26.70
CA ALA A 171 11.22 -1.62 -26.57
C ALA A 171 10.54 -1.84 -27.94
N LEU A 172 10.49 -0.80 -28.78
CA LEU A 172 9.94 -0.91 -30.15
C LEU A 172 10.78 -1.87 -31.03
N GLN A 173 12.12 -1.83 -30.92
CA GLN A 173 13.00 -2.76 -31.63
C GLN A 173 12.81 -4.21 -31.17
N ASP A 174 12.53 -4.43 -29.88
CA ASP A 174 12.29 -5.74 -29.31
C ASP A 174 10.85 -6.23 -29.54
N GLY A 175 10.03 -5.45 -30.29
CA GLY A 175 8.70 -5.85 -30.77
C GLY A 175 7.54 -5.49 -29.86
N TYR A 176 7.74 -4.65 -28.84
CA TYR A 176 6.64 -4.15 -27.99
C TYR A 176 5.82 -3.12 -28.74
N LEU A 177 4.49 -3.19 -28.60
CA LEU A 177 3.57 -2.30 -29.29
C LEU A 177 3.52 -0.91 -28.64
N GLN A 178 3.46 0.12 -29.47
CA GLN A 178 3.41 1.52 -29.06
C GLN A 178 2.27 1.81 -28.08
N GLU A 179 1.09 1.22 -28.29
CA GLU A 179 -0.09 1.42 -27.44
C GLU A 179 0.18 1.04 -25.99
N PHE A 180 0.82 -0.10 -25.71
CA PHE A 180 1.13 -0.53 -24.34
C PHE A 180 2.24 0.29 -23.68
N LEU A 181 3.19 0.83 -24.46
CA LEU A 181 4.20 1.76 -23.96
C LEU A 181 3.57 3.09 -23.52
N GLU A 182 2.55 3.55 -24.25
CA GLU A 182 1.83 4.78 -23.94
C GLU A 182 0.85 4.56 -22.76
N GLU A 183 0.06 3.53 -22.77
CA GLU A 183 -0.94 3.23 -21.74
C GLU A 183 -0.31 2.88 -20.37
N SER A 184 0.82 2.16 -20.35
CA SER A 184 1.58 1.92 -19.13
C SER A 184 2.23 3.21 -18.57
N GLY A 185 2.23 4.28 -19.35
CA GLY A 185 2.87 5.55 -19.02
C GLY A 185 4.39 5.49 -19.00
N LEU A 186 5.01 4.51 -19.64
CA LEU A 186 6.45 4.41 -19.82
C LEU A 186 6.95 5.41 -20.88
N SER A 187 6.15 5.57 -21.92
CA SER A 187 6.40 6.52 -23.01
C SER A 187 5.31 7.59 -23.08
N VAL A 188 5.64 8.72 -23.65
CA VAL A 188 4.72 9.85 -23.87
C VAL A 188 4.71 10.20 -25.35
N LYS A 189 3.50 10.36 -25.91
CA LYS A 189 3.33 10.73 -27.30
C LYS A 189 3.42 12.22 -27.50
N ARG A 190 4.20 12.65 -28.51
CA ARG A 190 4.29 14.03 -28.97
C ARG A 190 3.18 14.34 -29.98
N ASP A 191 2.93 15.61 -30.25
CA ASP A 191 1.94 16.07 -31.24
C ASP A 191 2.19 15.53 -32.66
N ASN A 192 3.46 15.24 -32.98
CA ASN A 192 3.86 14.64 -34.26
C ASN A 192 3.72 13.10 -34.30
N GLY A 193 3.17 12.48 -33.23
CA GLY A 193 2.97 11.05 -33.12
C GLY A 193 4.16 10.24 -32.65
N SER A 194 5.37 10.82 -32.53
CA SER A 194 6.54 10.11 -31.98
C SER A 194 6.45 9.94 -30.47
N LEU A 195 7.04 8.87 -29.93
CA LEU A 195 7.13 8.60 -28.49
C LEU A 195 8.46 9.05 -27.93
N TYR A 196 8.47 9.37 -26.63
CA TYR A 196 9.67 9.60 -25.86
C TYR A 196 9.56 9.06 -24.43
N ASP A 197 10.71 8.84 -23.77
CA ASP A 197 10.78 8.26 -22.43
C ASP A 197 10.25 9.23 -21.37
N ARG A 198 9.23 8.81 -20.60
CA ARG A 198 8.65 9.60 -19.49
C ARG A 198 9.67 9.87 -18.38
N TYR A 199 10.53 8.90 -18.08
CA TYR A 199 11.39 8.90 -16.89
C TYR A 199 12.83 9.29 -17.16
N ARG A 200 13.10 9.91 -18.27
CA ARG A 200 14.43 10.31 -18.69
C ARG A 200 15.25 10.98 -17.57
N GLY A 201 16.48 10.49 -17.34
CA GLY A 201 17.44 11.02 -16.35
C GLY A 201 16.96 10.87 -14.90
N ARG A 202 16.24 9.76 -14.57
CA ARG A 202 15.70 9.52 -13.24
C ARG A 202 16.16 8.18 -12.68
N VAL A 203 16.34 8.15 -11.35
CA VAL A 203 16.41 6.89 -10.63
C VAL A 203 15.00 6.33 -10.46
N MET A 204 14.86 5.00 -10.62
CA MET A 204 13.58 4.33 -10.75
C MET A 204 13.27 3.47 -9.53
N PHE A 205 12.04 3.56 -9.06
CA PHE A 205 11.47 2.79 -7.97
C PHE A 205 10.29 1.97 -8.52
N PRO A 206 10.50 0.68 -8.84
CA PRO A 206 9.42 -0.18 -9.31
C PRO A 206 8.35 -0.37 -8.25
N ILE A 207 7.10 -0.23 -8.65
CA ILE A 207 5.93 -0.44 -7.77
C ILE A 207 5.37 -1.82 -8.08
N HIS A 208 5.34 -2.67 -7.05
CA HIS A 208 4.92 -4.06 -7.19
C HIS A 208 3.43 -4.23 -6.86
N SER A 209 2.77 -5.08 -7.61
CA SER A 209 1.46 -5.62 -7.25
C SER A 209 1.57 -6.44 -5.97
N PHE A 210 0.43 -6.82 -5.42
CA PHE A 210 0.38 -7.72 -4.27
C PHE A 210 1.10 -9.05 -4.49
N THR A 211 1.13 -9.54 -5.72
CA THR A 211 1.75 -10.80 -6.14
C THR A 211 3.20 -10.68 -6.58
N GLY A 212 3.77 -9.46 -6.57
CA GLY A 212 5.18 -9.21 -6.87
C GLY A 212 5.47 -8.92 -8.33
N ARG A 213 4.47 -8.73 -9.19
CA ARG A 213 4.70 -8.21 -10.55
C ARG A 213 4.85 -6.70 -10.51
N VAL A 214 5.77 -6.15 -11.26
CA VAL A 214 5.89 -4.69 -11.42
C VAL A 214 4.71 -4.17 -12.23
N ILE A 215 4.00 -3.17 -11.70
CA ILE A 215 2.78 -2.60 -12.28
C ILE A 215 2.91 -1.11 -12.60
N ALA A 216 3.91 -0.44 -12.03
CA ALA A 216 4.13 1.00 -12.19
C ALA A 216 5.53 1.38 -11.72
N PHE A 217 5.86 2.66 -11.85
CA PHE A 217 7.14 3.23 -11.43
C PHE A 217 6.96 4.59 -10.74
N GLY A 218 7.81 4.85 -9.75
CA GLY A 218 8.18 6.17 -9.32
C GLY A 218 9.53 6.54 -9.89
N GLY A 219 9.68 7.74 -10.46
CA GLY A 219 10.95 8.21 -11.01
C GLY A 219 11.40 9.50 -10.33
N ARG A 220 12.56 9.50 -9.67
CA ARG A 220 13.12 10.69 -9.01
C ARG A 220 14.19 11.34 -9.88
N THR A 221 14.06 12.65 -10.18
CA THR A 221 15.13 13.39 -10.84
C THR A 221 16.27 13.68 -9.87
N LEU A 222 17.51 13.63 -10.38
CA LEU A 222 18.71 14.03 -9.66
C LEU A 222 19.16 15.46 -10.05
N LYS A 223 18.45 16.08 -11.00
CA LYS A 223 18.71 17.47 -11.44
C LYS A 223 18.18 18.47 -10.43
N SER A 224 18.91 19.55 -10.22
CA SER A 224 18.54 20.63 -9.28
C SER A 224 17.58 21.67 -9.87
N ASP A 225 16.99 21.40 -11.04
CA ASP A 225 16.04 22.32 -11.70
C ASP A 225 14.70 22.35 -10.95
N LYS A 226 14.34 23.51 -10.41
CA LYS A 226 13.09 23.72 -9.65
C LYS A 226 11.82 23.60 -10.52
N ASN A 227 11.95 23.70 -11.85
CA ASN A 227 10.82 23.57 -12.77
C ASN A 227 10.51 22.12 -13.10
N VAL A 228 11.38 21.16 -12.72
CA VAL A 228 11.18 19.74 -12.95
C VAL A 228 10.67 19.08 -11.66
N PRO A 229 9.51 18.43 -11.68
CA PRO A 229 9.01 17.71 -10.51
C PRO A 229 10.03 16.73 -9.97
N LYS A 230 10.32 16.80 -8.66
CA LYS A 230 11.29 15.92 -7.98
C LYS A 230 10.94 14.45 -8.18
N TYR A 231 9.66 14.10 -8.08
CA TYR A 231 9.13 12.77 -8.35
C TYR A 231 8.06 12.82 -9.44
N VAL A 232 8.06 11.82 -10.29
CA VAL A 232 7.02 11.53 -11.29
C VAL A 232 6.62 10.08 -11.12
N ASN A 233 5.33 9.82 -10.96
CA ASN A 233 4.78 8.47 -10.88
C ASN A 233 4.13 8.08 -12.21
N SER A 234 3.94 6.77 -12.43
CA SER A 234 3.09 6.28 -13.52
C SER A 234 1.69 6.90 -13.43
N PRO A 235 1.04 7.17 -14.57
CA PRO A 235 -0.37 7.51 -14.59
C PRO A 235 -1.23 6.32 -14.15
N GLU A 236 -2.51 6.57 -13.91
CA GLU A 236 -3.51 5.51 -13.74
C GLU A 236 -3.56 4.64 -14.99
N SER A 237 -3.72 3.34 -14.81
CA SER A 237 -3.87 2.38 -15.91
C SER A 237 -4.72 1.20 -15.45
N GLU A 238 -5.05 0.28 -16.34
CA GLU A 238 -5.81 -0.92 -15.99
C GLU A 238 -5.11 -1.79 -14.92
N ILE A 239 -3.78 -1.77 -14.88
CA ILE A 239 -2.98 -2.54 -13.93
C ILE A 239 -2.52 -1.75 -12.69
N TYR A 240 -2.66 -0.43 -12.70
CA TYR A 240 -2.18 0.45 -11.63
C TYR A 240 -3.17 1.53 -11.26
N HIS A 241 -3.71 1.44 -10.05
CA HIS A 241 -4.52 2.47 -9.42
C HIS A 241 -3.79 2.94 -8.15
N LYS A 242 -3.27 4.15 -8.19
CA LYS A 242 -2.44 4.72 -7.12
C LYS A 242 -3.13 4.69 -5.75
N SER A 243 -4.44 4.90 -5.72
CA SER A 243 -5.26 4.84 -4.52
C SER A 243 -5.34 3.45 -3.88
N ASN A 244 -5.03 2.38 -4.63
CA ASN A 244 -5.21 0.99 -4.21
C ASN A 244 -3.88 0.26 -3.97
N VAL A 245 -2.76 0.97 -4.06
CA VAL A 245 -1.42 0.38 -3.96
C VAL A 245 -0.61 1.07 -2.86
N LEU A 246 0.16 0.29 -2.13
CA LEU A 246 1.16 0.76 -1.17
C LEU A 246 2.53 0.28 -1.62
N TYR A 247 3.48 1.21 -1.73
CA TYR A 247 4.86 0.85 -2.04
C TYR A 247 5.48 0.00 -0.93
N GLY A 248 6.19 -1.03 -1.31
CA GLY A 248 6.82 -1.96 -0.38
C GLY A 248 5.91 -3.07 0.15
N LEU A 249 4.59 -3.03 -0.08
CA LEU A 249 3.64 -3.99 0.52
C LEU A 249 3.94 -5.44 0.14
N TYR A 250 4.36 -5.70 -1.09
CA TYR A 250 4.75 -7.05 -1.52
C TYR A 250 5.82 -7.65 -0.61
N PHE A 251 6.82 -6.87 -0.25
CA PHE A 251 7.92 -7.29 0.63
C PHE A 251 7.51 -7.30 2.10
N ALA A 252 6.62 -6.40 2.51
CA ALA A 252 6.24 -6.17 3.90
C ALA A 252 5.14 -7.11 4.43
N LYS A 253 4.30 -7.68 3.56
CA LYS A 253 3.06 -8.39 3.95
C LYS A 253 3.27 -9.52 4.96
N LYS A 254 4.39 -10.25 4.88
CA LYS A 254 4.74 -11.32 5.84
C LYS A 254 5.09 -10.72 7.21
N ALA A 255 6.01 -9.75 7.23
CA ALA A 255 6.45 -9.11 8.46
C ALA A 255 5.31 -8.32 9.14
N ILE A 256 4.40 -7.69 8.39
CA ILE A 256 3.21 -7.04 8.96
C ILE A 256 2.36 -8.02 9.77
N ARG A 257 2.18 -9.24 9.28
CA ARG A 257 1.41 -10.28 10.01
C ARG A 257 2.15 -10.82 11.22
N GLU A 258 3.44 -11.08 11.08
CA GLU A 258 4.29 -11.64 12.15
C GLU A 258 4.45 -10.66 13.32
N GLU A 259 4.63 -9.37 13.01
CA GLU A 259 4.80 -8.29 13.99
C GLU A 259 3.45 -7.68 14.46
N ASP A 260 2.33 -8.11 13.86
CA ASP A 260 0.98 -7.54 14.06
C ASP A 260 0.97 -5.99 14.07
N ASN A 261 1.80 -5.39 13.21
CA ASN A 261 1.91 -3.94 13.05
C ASN A 261 2.39 -3.58 11.65
N CYS A 262 1.89 -2.48 11.09
CA CYS A 262 2.35 -1.91 9.83
C CYS A 262 2.93 -0.52 10.10
N PHE A 263 4.19 -0.30 9.74
CA PHE A 263 4.77 1.03 9.70
C PHE A 263 4.40 1.71 8.39
N LEU A 264 3.85 2.92 8.49
CA LEU A 264 3.50 3.74 7.34
C LEU A 264 4.43 4.96 7.28
N VAL A 265 5.09 5.14 6.15
CA VAL A 265 5.97 6.29 5.83
C VAL A 265 5.46 7.02 4.59
N GLU A 266 6.09 8.15 4.23
CA GLU A 266 5.62 8.97 3.11
C GLU A 266 6.21 8.54 1.76
N GLY A 267 7.51 8.20 1.70
CA GLY A 267 8.26 8.09 0.46
C GLY A 267 8.92 6.75 0.19
N TYR A 268 9.40 6.60 -1.05
CA TYR A 268 10.11 5.41 -1.50
C TYR A 268 11.40 5.16 -0.72
N ALA A 269 12.19 6.21 -0.50
CA ALA A 269 13.48 6.12 0.18
C ALA A 269 13.31 5.70 1.64
N ASP A 270 12.25 6.19 2.32
CA ASP A 270 11.96 5.83 3.70
C ASP A 270 11.69 4.32 3.84
N VAL A 271 10.87 3.76 2.92
CA VAL A 271 10.63 2.31 2.89
C VAL A 271 11.93 1.55 2.75
N LEU A 272 12.78 1.94 1.79
CA LEU A 272 14.04 1.25 1.54
C LEU A 272 14.98 1.29 2.75
N SER A 273 15.14 2.47 3.39
CA SER A 273 16.01 2.66 4.54
C SER A 273 15.52 1.90 5.77
N VAL A 274 14.23 1.99 6.07
CA VAL A 274 13.61 1.31 7.22
C VAL A 274 13.64 -0.20 7.02
N HIS A 275 13.31 -0.67 5.80
CA HIS A 275 13.39 -2.09 5.46
C HIS A 275 14.82 -2.63 5.57
N GLN A 276 15.82 -1.89 5.02
CA GLN A 276 17.23 -2.26 5.12
C GLN A 276 17.72 -2.31 6.57
N ALA A 277 17.16 -1.49 7.46
CA ALA A 277 17.41 -1.51 8.90
C ALA A 277 16.77 -2.74 9.61
N GLY A 278 16.19 -3.68 8.88
CA GLY A 278 15.56 -4.90 9.43
C GLY A 278 14.20 -4.64 10.07
N ILE A 279 13.49 -3.58 9.64
CA ILE A 279 12.09 -3.33 9.95
C ILE A 279 11.31 -3.52 8.65
N GLU A 280 11.01 -4.79 8.36
CA GLU A 280 10.46 -5.18 7.05
C GLU A 280 8.97 -4.89 6.90
N ASN A 281 8.24 -4.67 8.00
CA ASN A 281 6.80 -4.37 8.03
C ASN A 281 6.48 -2.89 7.72
N VAL A 282 7.18 -2.29 6.74
CA VAL A 282 7.08 -0.88 6.35
C VAL A 282 6.54 -0.72 4.93
N VAL A 283 5.62 0.25 4.76
CA VAL A 283 5.00 0.61 3.47
C VAL A 283 4.89 2.12 3.32
N ALA A 284 4.70 2.62 2.08
CA ALA A 284 4.44 4.03 1.83
C ALA A 284 3.24 4.26 0.91
N SER A 285 2.54 5.39 1.13
CA SER A 285 1.51 5.91 0.22
C SER A 285 2.07 6.55 -1.06
N SER A 286 3.38 6.86 -1.07
CA SER A 286 4.20 7.26 -2.22
C SER A 286 3.69 8.49 -2.97
N GLY A 287 3.58 9.61 -2.26
CA GLY A 287 3.29 10.93 -2.85
C GLY A 287 1.80 11.18 -3.13
N THR A 288 0.91 10.49 -2.40
CA THR A 288 -0.52 10.82 -2.25
C THR A 288 -0.89 10.89 -0.78
N SER A 289 -1.96 11.64 -0.47
CA SER A 289 -2.63 11.46 0.80
C SER A 289 -3.11 10.02 0.93
N LEU A 290 -3.00 9.46 2.14
CA LEU A 290 -3.48 8.12 2.45
C LEU A 290 -4.97 7.98 2.08
N THR A 291 -5.33 6.87 1.42
CA THR A 291 -6.70 6.59 0.98
C THR A 291 -7.36 5.53 1.85
N VAL A 292 -8.69 5.48 1.81
CA VAL A 292 -9.48 4.45 2.50
C VAL A 292 -9.14 3.05 1.99
N GLU A 293 -8.92 2.91 0.69
CA GLU A 293 -8.54 1.66 0.02
C GLU A 293 -7.18 1.16 0.52
N GLN A 294 -6.19 2.05 0.64
CA GLN A 294 -4.87 1.73 1.20
C GLN A 294 -4.96 1.31 2.68
N ILE A 295 -5.80 2.00 3.48
CA ILE A 295 -6.06 1.63 4.88
C ILE A 295 -6.69 0.24 4.96
N ARG A 296 -7.68 -0.04 4.14
CA ARG A 296 -8.33 -1.36 4.06
C ARG A 296 -7.36 -2.44 3.64
N LEU A 297 -6.43 -2.10 2.73
CA LEU A 297 -5.39 -3.03 2.29
C LEU A 297 -4.48 -3.44 3.46
N ILE A 298 -4.04 -2.49 4.30
CA ILE A 298 -3.30 -2.79 5.54
C ILE A 298 -4.17 -3.59 6.50
N GLY A 299 -5.44 -3.22 6.65
CA GLY A 299 -6.41 -3.87 7.55
C GLY A 299 -6.65 -5.36 7.29
N ARG A 300 -6.24 -5.88 6.11
CA ARG A 300 -6.27 -7.32 5.80
C ARG A 300 -5.22 -8.11 6.59
N PHE A 301 -4.14 -7.46 7.01
CA PHE A 301 -2.98 -8.10 7.64
C PHE A 301 -2.88 -7.83 9.13
N THR A 302 -3.20 -6.61 9.57
CA THR A 302 -3.11 -6.18 10.96
C THR A 302 -4.17 -5.14 11.28
N LYS A 303 -4.50 -5.02 12.56
CA LYS A 303 -5.33 -3.90 13.07
C LYS A 303 -4.49 -2.74 13.59
N ASN A 304 -3.15 -2.83 13.55
CA ASN A 304 -2.25 -1.87 14.15
C ASN A 304 -1.42 -1.16 13.07
N ILE A 305 -1.52 0.16 13.00
CA ILE A 305 -0.70 1.02 12.14
C ILE A 305 0.11 1.95 13.03
N THR A 306 1.40 2.04 12.74
CA THR A 306 2.29 3.04 13.34
C THR A 306 2.80 3.96 12.24
N ILE A 307 2.46 5.25 12.32
CA ILE A 307 2.85 6.23 11.31
C ILE A 307 4.14 6.91 11.76
N LEU A 308 5.10 6.94 10.86
CA LEU A 308 6.40 7.58 11.06
C LEU A 308 6.39 8.91 10.30
N TYR A 309 6.31 10.01 11.03
CA TYR A 309 6.24 11.36 10.47
C TYR A 309 7.58 12.07 10.49
N ASP A 310 7.83 12.81 9.42
CA ASP A 310 8.90 13.80 9.39
C ASP A 310 8.71 14.84 10.49
N GLY A 311 9.80 15.39 11.03
CA GLY A 311 9.77 16.37 12.14
C GLY A 311 9.18 17.74 11.78
N ASP A 312 8.47 17.87 10.65
CA ASP A 312 7.84 19.12 10.21
C ASP A 312 6.47 19.31 10.88
N ALA A 313 6.40 20.25 11.82
CA ALA A 313 5.17 20.58 12.57
C ALA A 313 4.01 21.05 11.66
N ALA A 314 4.27 21.65 10.51
CA ALA A 314 3.23 22.10 9.56
C ALA A 314 2.58 20.90 8.82
N GLY A 315 3.39 19.91 8.43
CA GLY A 315 2.94 18.67 7.82
C GLY A 315 2.09 17.82 8.76
N ILE A 316 2.43 17.80 10.05
CA ILE A 316 1.70 17.03 11.07
C ILE A 316 0.23 17.47 11.16
N LYS A 317 -0.04 18.77 11.18
CA LYS A 317 -1.41 19.29 11.33
C LYS A 317 -2.30 18.96 10.11
N ALA A 318 -1.73 19.02 8.92
CA ALA A 318 -2.43 18.61 7.69
C ALA A 318 -2.75 17.11 7.69
N SER A 319 -1.85 16.29 8.23
CA SER A 319 -1.99 14.84 8.30
C SER A 319 -2.97 14.36 9.38
N LEU A 320 -3.13 15.09 10.51
CA LEU A 320 -4.05 14.73 11.59
C LEU A 320 -5.48 14.45 11.10
N ARG A 321 -5.96 15.18 10.07
CA ARG A 321 -7.27 14.94 9.47
C ARG A 321 -7.35 13.63 8.69
N GLY A 322 -6.26 13.24 8.03
CA GLY A 322 -6.16 11.97 7.29
C GLY A 322 -6.19 10.75 8.19
N LEU A 323 -5.69 10.87 9.43
CA LEU A 323 -5.61 9.76 10.37
C LEU A 323 -6.97 9.33 10.94
N ASP A 324 -7.92 10.25 11.00
CA ASP A 324 -9.29 9.94 11.42
C ASP A 324 -9.93 8.85 10.55
N MET A 325 -9.55 8.76 9.25
CA MET A 325 -10.02 7.69 8.36
C MET A 325 -9.57 6.30 8.82
N ILE A 326 -8.37 6.20 9.41
CA ILE A 326 -7.86 4.93 9.93
C ILE A 326 -8.71 4.47 11.12
N LEU A 327 -9.09 5.40 12.00
CA LEU A 327 -9.99 5.12 13.12
C LEU A 327 -11.38 4.69 12.64
N GLU A 328 -11.92 5.32 11.58
CA GLU A 328 -13.22 4.96 10.99
C GLU A 328 -13.23 3.53 10.44
N GLU A 329 -12.12 3.07 9.87
CA GLU A 329 -11.95 1.68 9.40
C GLU A 329 -11.68 0.69 10.55
N GLY A 330 -11.69 1.16 11.82
CA GLY A 330 -11.57 0.34 13.02
C GLY A 330 -10.17 -0.14 13.34
N LEU A 331 -9.14 0.49 12.75
CA LEU A 331 -7.75 0.18 13.04
C LEU A 331 -7.23 1.02 14.22
N ASN A 332 -6.17 0.53 14.86
CA ASN A 332 -5.43 1.24 15.91
C ASN A 332 -4.33 2.07 15.26
N VAL A 333 -4.18 3.31 15.69
CA VAL A 333 -3.18 4.23 15.14
C VAL A 333 -2.23 4.69 16.23
N LYS A 334 -0.95 4.49 15.99
CA LYS A 334 0.13 5.11 16.76
C LYS A 334 0.94 6.02 15.85
N VAL A 335 1.55 7.02 16.43
CA VAL A 335 2.42 7.98 15.73
C VAL A 335 3.79 8.04 16.40
N VAL A 336 4.80 8.21 15.58
CA VAL A 336 6.17 8.53 15.99
C VAL A 336 6.60 9.76 15.21
N LEU A 337 7.11 10.75 15.90
CA LEU A 337 7.72 11.93 15.30
C LEU A 337 9.23 11.79 15.34
N PHE A 338 9.85 12.14 14.25
CA PHE A 338 11.30 12.34 14.24
C PHE A 338 11.65 13.78 14.67
N PRO A 339 12.85 14.00 15.20
CA PRO A 339 13.32 15.34 15.51
C PRO A 339 13.38 16.25 14.28
N ASP A 340 13.29 17.57 14.49
CA ASP A 340 13.36 18.56 13.41
C ASP A 340 14.55 18.31 12.47
N GLY A 341 14.25 18.32 11.15
CA GLY A 341 15.24 18.08 10.11
C GLY A 341 15.52 16.61 9.79
N HIS A 342 14.82 15.69 10.44
CA HIS A 342 14.93 14.25 10.17
C HIS A 342 13.62 13.68 9.63
N ASP A 343 13.77 12.90 8.56
CA ASP A 343 12.81 11.92 8.08
C ASP A 343 13.27 10.50 8.49
N PRO A 344 12.46 9.45 8.32
CA PRO A 344 12.85 8.08 8.64
C PRO A 344 14.16 7.64 7.97
N ASP A 345 14.37 8.01 6.69
CA ASP A 345 15.58 7.69 5.92
C ASP A 345 16.82 8.32 6.54
N SER A 346 16.81 9.63 6.78
CA SER A 346 17.95 10.35 7.36
C SER A 346 18.23 9.92 8.80
N TYR A 347 17.20 9.59 9.57
CA TYR A 347 17.37 9.14 10.95
C TYR A 347 18.06 7.77 11.02
N VAL A 348 17.64 6.81 10.16
CA VAL A 348 18.32 5.50 10.05
C VAL A 348 19.79 5.70 9.66
N ARG A 349 20.08 6.57 8.68
CA ARG A 349 21.45 6.82 8.23
C ARG A 349 22.35 7.44 9.31
N ASN A 350 21.80 8.34 10.12
CA ASN A 350 22.58 9.06 11.12
C ASN A 350 22.75 8.29 12.43
N PHE A 351 21.76 7.53 12.86
CA PHE A 351 21.71 6.87 14.16
C PHE A 351 21.75 5.34 14.10
N GLY A 352 21.71 4.77 12.90
CA GLY A 352 21.70 3.33 12.66
C GLY A 352 20.44 2.63 13.13
N THR A 353 20.36 1.32 12.87
CA THR A 353 19.18 0.47 13.18
C THR A 353 18.82 0.49 14.66
N ALA A 354 19.81 0.39 15.56
CA ALA A 354 19.56 0.35 17.00
C ALA A 354 18.98 1.68 17.52
N GLY A 355 19.54 2.81 17.08
CA GLY A 355 19.05 4.14 17.43
C GLY A 355 17.64 4.37 16.90
N PHE A 356 17.35 3.95 15.67
CA PHE A 356 16.02 4.05 15.07
C PHE A 356 14.97 3.22 15.83
N LYS A 357 15.24 1.94 16.11
CA LYS A 357 14.35 1.09 16.91
C LYS A 357 14.06 1.65 18.29
N LYS A 358 15.12 2.13 18.98
CA LYS A 358 14.98 2.77 20.28
C LYS A 358 14.11 4.02 20.20
N HIS A 359 14.33 4.88 19.19
CA HIS A 359 13.52 6.08 19.01
C HIS A 359 12.04 5.77 18.83
N ILE A 360 11.71 4.76 18.00
CA ILE A 360 10.33 4.32 17.84
C ILE A 360 9.73 3.88 19.17
N GLU A 361 10.44 3.05 19.94
CA GLU A 361 9.94 2.53 21.20
C GLU A 361 9.69 3.64 22.23
N ASP A 362 10.63 4.56 22.35
CA ASP A 362 10.57 5.64 23.34
C ASP A 362 9.54 6.72 23.00
N ASN A 363 9.22 6.92 21.70
CA ASN A 363 8.40 8.04 21.22
C ASN A 363 7.05 7.63 20.60
N LYS A 364 6.75 6.33 20.53
CA LYS A 364 5.48 5.82 20.01
C LYS A 364 4.32 6.21 20.92
N LYS A 365 3.42 7.04 20.41
CA LYS A 365 2.22 7.52 21.13
C LYS A 365 0.95 7.10 20.40
N ASP A 366 -0.13 6.86 21.18
CA ASP A 366 -1.45 6.74 20.59
C ASP A 366 -1.88 8.04 19.90
N PHE A 367 -2.53 7.91 18.75
CA PHE A 367 -2.90 9.06 17.92
C PHE A 367 -3.85 10.03 18.61
N ILE A 368 -4.88 9.54 19.32
CA ILE A 368 -5.86 10.39 20.01
C ILE A 368 -5.17 11.21 21.11
N LEU A 369 -4.31 10.56 21.90
CA LEU A 369 -3.56 11.23 22.98
C LEU A 369 -2.56 12.23 22.39
N TYR A 370 -1.88 11.86 21.31
CA TYR A 370 -0.96 12.73 20.60
C TYR A 370 -1.66 13.97 20.01
N LYS A 371 -2.83 13.78 19.34
CA LYS A 371 -3.67 14.86 18.80
C LYS A 371 -4.11 15.80 19.91
N THR A 372 -4.54 15.24 21.04
CA THR A 372 -4.95 16.00 22.23
C THR A 372 -3.81 16.89 22.75
N ASP A 373 -2.63 16.34 22.92
CA ASP A 373 -1.44 17.08 23.40
C ASP A 373 -1.09 18.27 22.48
N ILE A 374 -1.10 18.07 21.17
CA ILE A 374 -0.77 19.13 20.21
C ILE A 374 -1.81 20.25 20.23
N LEU A 375 -3.07 19.88 20.09
CA LEU A 375 -4.15 20.86 20.01
C LEU A 375 -4.31 21.67 21.32
N LEU A 376 -4.09 21.03 22.48
CA LEU A 376 -4.09 21.74 23.76
C LEU A 376 -2.95 22.77 23.88
N LYS A 377 -1.75 22.41 23.41
CA LYS A 377 -0.62 23.34 23.41
C LYS A 377 -0.88 24.56 22.53
N GLU A 378 -1.53 24.37 21.38
CA GLU A 378 -1.91 25.45 20.47
C GLU A 378 -3.02 26.33 21.04
N ALA A 379 -4.01 25.74 21.73
CA ALA A 379 -5.12 26.50 22.34
C ALA A 379 -4.63 27.38 23.51
N GLY A 380 -3.53 27.00 24.15
CA GLY A 380 -2.98 27.74 25.28
C GLY A 380 -4.00 27.87 26.42
N ASN A 381 -4.21 29.11 26.90
CA ASN A 381 -5.16 29.41 27.98
C ASN A 381 -6.51 29.99 27.50
N ASP A 382 -6.75 30.02 26.17
CA ASP A 382 -8.00 30.55 25.61
C ASP A 382 -9.14 29.55 25.80
N PRO A 383 -10.20 29.90 26.56
CA PRO A 383 -11.31 28.99 26.83
C PRO A 383 -12.11 28.62 25.57
N ILE A 384 -12.22 29.54 24.59
CA ILE A 384 -12.98 29.30 23.36
C ILE A 384 -12.23 28.27 22.51
N LYS A 385 -10.92 28.49 22.30
CA LYS A 385 -10.07 27.53 21.57
C LYS A 385 -10.04 26.17 22.26
N LYS A 386 -9.99 26.12 23.58
CA LYS A 386 -10.07 24.85 24.32
C LYS A 386 -11.38 24.11 24.04
N ALA A 387 -12.51 24.82 24.02
CA ALA A 387 -13.80 24.22 23.71
C ALA A 387 -13.85 23.64 22.28
N ASP A 388 -13.24 24.32 21.30
CA ASP A 388 -13.14 23.82 19.93
C ASP A 388 -12.24 22.59 19.84
N VAL A 389 -11.09 22.59 20.54
CA VAL A 389 -10.19 21.41 20.65
C VAL A 389 -10.91 20.23 21.26
N ILE A 390 -11.66 20.41 22.34
CA ILE A 390 -12.43 19.36 23.00
C ILE A 390 -13.41 18.74 22.00
N ARG A 391 -14.13 19.58 21.25
CA ARG A 391 -15.09 19.11 20.24
C ARG A 391 -14.40 18.31 19.15
N GLU A 392 -13.26 18.78 18.64
CA GLU A 392 -12.48 18.09 17.61
C GLU A 392 -11.95 16.73 18.09
N ILE A 393 -11.49 16.61 19.34
CA ILE A 393 -11.05 15.34 19.92
C ILE A 393 -12.22 14.36 20.07
N VAL A 394 -13.34 14.83 20.62
CA VAL A 394 -14.56 13.99 20.74
C VAL A 394 -15.05 13.53 19.37
N GLU A 395 -14.97 14.38 18.36
CA GLU A 395 -15.29 14.01 16.97
C GLU A 395 -14.38 12.89 16.45
N SER A 396 -13.07 12.95 16.70
CA SER A 396 -12.15 11.85 16.32
C SER A 396 -12.46 10.55 17.07
N VAL A 397 -12.78 10.63 18.38
CA VAL A 397 -13.20 9.46 19.16
C VAL A 397 -14.54 8.89 18.67
N ALA A 398 -15.45 9.74 18.21
CA ALA A 398 -16.75 9.32 17.67
C ALA A 398 -16.61 8.47 16.39
N LYS A 399 -15.50 8.61 15.68
CA LYS A 399 -15.19 7.81 14.48
C LYS A 399 -14.78 6.37 14.80
N ILE A 400 -14.33 6.09 16.04
CA ILE A 400 -13.96 4.74 16.48
C ILE A 400 -15.23 3.88 16.54
N PRO A 401 -15.31 2.78 15.75
CA PRO A 401 -16.53 1.96 15.73
C PRO A 401 -16.79 1.20 17.02
N ASP A 402 -15.73 0.76 17.69
CA ASP A 402 -15.80 0.01 18.95
C ASP A 402 -16.15 0.96 20.10
N SER A 403 -17.33 0.74 20.71
CA SER A 403 -17.84 1.58 21.79
C SER A 403 -17.04 1.48 23.08
N ILE A 404 -16.44 0.31 23.36
CA ILE A 404 -15.59 0.12 24.55
C ILE A 404 -14.29 0.90 24.38
N LYS A 405 -13.64 0.76 23.22
CA LYS A 405 -12.44 1.56 22.91
C LYS A 405 -12.72 3.05 22.99
N ALA A 406 -13.82 3.52 22.37
CA ALA A 406 -14.17 4.91 22.42
C ALA A 406 -14.37 5.41 23.86
N SER A 407 -15.02 4.62 24.74
CA SER A 407 -15.19 4.97 26.15
C SER A 407 -13.85 5.05 26.88
N VAL A 408 -12.92 4.13 26.62
CA VAL A 408 -11.57 4.20 27.20
C VAL A 408 -10.86 5.49 26.78
N PHE A 409 -10.89 5.82 25.46
CA PHE A 409 -10.29 7.08 25.00
C PHE A 409 -10.94 8.32 25.60
N ILE A 410 -12.27 8.35 25.75
CA ILE A 410 -12.98 9.46 26.44
C ILE A 410 -12.47 9.63 27.86
N LYS A 411 -12.28 8.53 28.60
CA LYS A 411 -11.76 8.58 29.96
C LYS A 411 -10.34 9.16 29.98
N GLU A 412 -9.45 8.69 29.11
CA GLU A 412 -8.07 9.23 29.02
C GLU A 412 -8.08 10.72 28.63
N CYS A 413 -8.92 11.10 27.64
CA CYS A 413 -9.08 12.49 27.23
C CYS A 413 -9.64 13.36 28.37
N SER A 414 -10.54 12.85 29.22
CA SER A 414 -11.06 13.62 30.36
C SER A 414 -9.96 14.06 31.33
N TYR A 415 -8.97 13.21 31.56
CA TYR A 415 -7.79 13.56 32.36
C TYR A 415 -6.92 14.62 31.70
N LEU A 416 -6.62 14.46 30.43
CA LEU A 416 -5.78 15.40 29.68
C LEU A 416 -6.44 16.76 29.49
N LEU A 417 -7.73 16.78 29.22
CA LEU A 417 -8.54 17.98 28.95
C LEU A 417 -9.02 18.66 30.23
N GLN A 418 -8.94 17.98 31.41
CA GLN A 418 -9.48 18.41 32.69
C GLN A 418 -10.97 18.71 32.61
N ILE A 419 -11.73 17.87 31.91
CA ILE A 419 -13.18 17.96 31.72
C ILE A 419 -13.85 16.71 32.30
N ASP A 420 -15.07 16.88 32.87
CA ASP A 420 -15.83 15.76 33.38
C ASP A 420 -16.14 14.73 32.30
N GLU A 421 -15.88 13.45 32.57
CA GLU A 421 -16.06 12.34 31.65
C GLU A 421 -17.49 12.26 31.11
N ARG A 422 -18.50 12.55 31.98
CA ARG A 422 -19.91 12.51 31.58
C ARG A 422 -20.23 13.56 30.52
N ALA A 423 -19.59 14.74 30.57
CA ALA A 423 -19.76 15.78 29.58
C ALA A 423 -19.26 15.33 28.21
N LEU A 424 -18.06 14.72 28.19
CA LEU A 424 -17.47 14.18 26.96
C LEU A 424 -18.28 13.01 26.38
N LEU A 425 -18.75 12.08 27.23
CA LEU A 425 -19.63 10.98 26.82
C LEU A 425 -20.96 11.47 26.26
N SER A 426 -21.56 12.50 26.86
CA SER A 426 -22.81 13.12 26.36
C SER A 426 -22.62 13.67 24.96
N GLU A 427 -21.51 14.40 24.70
CA GLU A 427 -21.22 14.96 23.38
C GLU A 427 -20.88 13.86 22.36
N LEU A 428 -20.13 12.83 22.75
CA LEU A 428 -19.87 11.65 21.93
C LEU A 428 -21.15 10.99 21.44
N ASN A 429 -22.09 10.72 22.36
CA ASN A 429 -23.37 10.10 22.03
C ASN A 429 -24.23 10.97 21.12
N LYS A 430 -24.24 12.28 21.33
CA LYS A 430 -24.91 13.24 20.46
C LYS A 430 -24.36 13.23 19.03
N MET A 431 -23.03 13.22 18.86
CA MET A 431 -22.38 13.14 17.56
C MET A 431 -22.70 11.82 16.85
N ARG A 432 -22.65 10.69 17.55
CA ARG A 432 -22.96 9.36 17.00
C ARG A 432 -24.44 9.26 16.56
N LEU A 433 -25.36 9.78 17.35
CA LEU A 433 -26.80 9.83 17.00
C LEU A 433 -27.04 10.71 15.76
N ALA A 434 -26.38 11.86 15.67
CA ALA A 434 -26.46 12.74 14.50
C ALA A 434 -25.94 12.06 13.23
N LYS A 435 -24.80 11.35 13.31
CA LYS A 435 -24.24 10.55 12.20
C LYS A 435 -25.21 9.45 11.76
N ALA A 436 -25.75 8.66 12.70
CA ALA A 436 -26.69 7.58 12.40
C ALA A 436 -27.96 8.08 11.69
N LYS A 437 -28.53 9.24 12.14
CA LYS A 437 -29.68 9.86 11.48
C LYS A 437 -29.35 10.29 10.03
N LYS A 438 -28.18 10.88 9.80
CA LYS A 438 -27.73 11.32 8.48
C LYS A 438 -27.56 10.14 7.53
N ASP A 439 -26.93 9.06 7.99
CA ASP A 439 -26.70 7.84 7.22
C ASP A 439 -28.02 7.16 6.85
N SER A 440 -29.01 7.11 7.79
CA SER A 440 -30.36 6.59 7.54
C SER A 440 -31.09 7.41 6.47
N GLN A 441 -31.02 8.74 6.52
CA GLN A 441 -31.62 9.62 5.51
C GLN A 441 -31.03 9.45 4.13
N GLN A 442 -29.71 9.26 4.03
CA GLN A 442 -29.03 9.00 2.75
C GLN A 442 -29.39 7.64 2.17
N MET A 443 -29.60 6.62 3.00
CA MET A 443 -30.06 5.30 2.53
C MET A 443 -31.50 5.39 1.96
N ILE A 444 -32.40 6.12 2.61
CA ILE A 444 -33.76 6.30 2.16
C ILE A 444 -33.79 7.07 0.81
N SER A 445 -32.98 8.13 0.68
CA SER A 445 -32.92 8.91 -0.57
C SER A 445 -32.35 8.14 -1.77
N ARG A 446 -31.56 7.10 -1.54
CA ARG A 446 -31.03 6.23 -2.60
C ARG A 446 -31.98 5.12 -3.02
N GLN A 447 -33.03 4.84 -2.27
CA GLN A 447 -34.03 3.79 -2.53
C GLN A 447 -35.30 4.29 -3.23
N VAL A 448 -35.43 5.59 -3.48
CA VAL A 448 -36.58 6.15 -4.24
C VAL A 448 -36.14 6.27 -5.70
N PRO A 449 -36.55 5.36 -6.60
CA PRO A 449 -36.39 5.57 -8.04
C PRO A 449 -37.34 6.69 -8.48
N VAL A 450 -36.85 7.64 -9.26
CA VAL A 450 -37.69 8.60 -10.00
C VAL A 450 -38.30 7.92 -11.19
#